data_312599a4e9b1d6bc9287f277c26472eb
#
_entry.id   312599a4e9b1d6bc9287f277c26472eb
#
_cell.length_a   1.000
_cell.length_b   1.000
_cell.length_c   1.000
_cell.angle_alpha   90.00
_cell.angle_beta   90.00
_cell.angle_gamma   90.00
#
_symmetry.space_group_name_H-M   'P 1'
#
loop_
_entity.id
_entity.type
_entity.pdbx_description
1 polymer ?
#
loop_
_entity_poly.entity_id
_entity_poly.type
_entity_poly.pdbx_seq_one_letter_code
_entity_poly.pdbx_strand_id
1 'polypeptide(L)'
;NAVVLVPKPEVTKVLVQEAANQLTSISRSVETYRAEMERLASMLPEYPVVMEMYGVGKSFGPQLMAEIGDVRRFERKQSLVAFAGIDPMPNQSGDKNVRSNKSSKRGSPYLRKTLFNVMGIYLKCSPQDEPVYQFLDRKRSEGKPFYVYMTAASNKFLHRYYAKVRDYLATLEDLPPVDMDSTGLQTLD
;
A
#
# COMPACT_ATOMS: atom_id res chain seq x y z
N ASN A 1 30.09 -52.48 2.82
CA ASN A 1 30.32 -51.23 2.09
C ASN A 1 29.86 -50.05 2.95
N ALA A 2 30.79 -49.48 3.76
CA ALA A 2 30.52 -48.26 4.52
C ALA A 2 30.49 -47.09 3.54
N VAL A 3 29.31 -46.51 3.36
CA VAL A 3 29.18 -45.24 2.68
C VAL A 3 29.80 -44.18 3.56
N VAL A 4 30.99 -43.70 3.18
CA VAL A 4 31.65 -42.58 3.85
C VAL A 4 30.78 -41.33 3.55
N LEU A 5 29.88 -41.00 4.46
CA LEU A 5 29.15 -39.74 4.43
C LEU A 5 30.17 -38.62 4.69
N VAL A 6 30.32 -37.74 3.70
CA VAL A 6 31.07 -36.48 3.85
C VAL A 6 30.67 -35.84 5.18
N PRO A 7 31.63 -35.33 5.98
CA PRO A 7 31.32 -34.77 7.30
C PRO A 7 30.24 -33.69 7.17
N LYS A 8 29.05 -34.00 7.62
CA LYS A 8 27.87 -33.10 7.60
C LYS A 8 28.17 -31.66 8.09
N PRO A 9 29.07 -31.43 9.09
CA PRO A 9 29.36 -30.08 9.58
C PRO A 9 30.01 -29.16 8.54
N GLU A 10 30.91 -29.63 7.70
CA GLU A 10 31.61 -28.79 6.71
C GLU A 10 30.69 -28.36 5.59
N VAL A 11 29.92 -29.29 5.02
CA VAL A 11 28.94 -28.97 3.96
C VAL A 11 27.85 -28.04 4.50
N THR A 12 27.34 -28.29 5.70
CA THR A 12 26.33 -27.45 6.35
C THR A 12 26.84 -26.01 6.56
N LYS A 13 28.10 -25.85 6.99
CA LYS A 13 28.75 -24.56 7.18
C LYS A 13 28.82 -23.76 5.88
N VAL A 14 29.24 -24.41 4.79
CA VAL A 14 29.30 -23.79 3.45
C VAL A 14 27.89 -23.35 3.00
N LEU A 15 26.89 -24.21 3.14
CA LEU A 15 25.51 -23.90 2.76
C LEU A 15 24.94 -22.74 3.57
N VAL A 16 25.16 -22.71 4.88
CA VAL A 16 24.68 -21.61 5.75
C VAL A 16 25.40 -20.32 5.39
N GLN A 17 26.71 -20.35 5.13
CA GLN A 17 27.45 -19.14 4.73
C GLN A 17 26.94 -18.58 3.41
N GLU A 18 26.71 -19.45 2.43
CA GLU A 18 26.18 -19.03 1.13
C GLU A 18 24.76 -18.46 1.25
N ALA A 19 23.90 -19.10 2.01
CA ALA A 19 22.55 -18.60 2.28
C ALA A 19 22.58 -17.21 2.97
N ALA A 20 23.49 -17.00 3.92
CA ALA A 20 23.68 -15.72 4.59
C ALA A 20 24.18 -14.62 3.63
N ASN A 21 25.13 -14.97 2.73
CA ASN A 21 25.63 -14.06 1.71
C ASN A 21 24.50 -13.63 0.75
N GLN A 22 23.71 -14.57 0.28
CA GLN A 22 22.55 -14.31 -0.59
C GLN A 22 21.52 -13.44 0.11
N LEU A 23 21.17 -13.73 1.36
CA LEU A 23 20.24 -12.94 2.14
C LEU A 23 20.72 -11.49 2.29
N THR A 24 22.00 -11.30 2.61
CA THR A 24 22.61 -9.98 2.74
C THR A 24 22.57 -9.20 1.42
N SER A 25 22.89 -9.86 0.31
CA SER A 25 22.85 -9.26 -1.03
C SER A 25 21.42 -8.83 -1.41
N ILE A 26 20.44 -9.71 -1.19
CA ILE A 26 19.03 -9.42 -1.46
C ILE A 26 18.54 -8.27 -0.57
N SER A 27 18.87 -8.28 0.72
CA SER A 27 18.48 -7.21 1.64
C SER A 27 19.01 -5.85 1.19
N ARG A 28 20.28 -5.77 0.76
CA ARG A 28 20.86 -4.54 0.22
C ARG A 28 20.13 -4.06 -1.03
N SER A 29 19.81 -4.95 -1.95
CA SER A 29 19.05 -4.62 -3.16
C SER A 29 17.66 -4.08 -2.83
N VAL A 30 16.97 -4.70 -1.87
CA VAL A 30 15.65 -4.25 -1.41
C VAL A 30 15.72 -2.84 -0.80
N GLU A 31 16.74 -2.55 0.01
CA GLU A 31 16.95 -1.23 0.59
C GLU A 31 17.20 -0.16 -0.48
N THR A 32 18.05 -0.48 -1.48
CA THR A 32 18.33 0.40 -2.61
C THR A 32 17.06 0.72 -3.39
N TYR A 33 16.26 -0.29 -3.73
CA TYR A 33 15.01 -0.07 -4.45
C TYR A 33 13.98 0.71 -3.63
N ARG A 34 13.88 0.49 -2.33
CA ARG A 34 13.01 1.26 -1.44
C ARG A 34 13.39 2.73 -1.39
N ALA A 35 14.69 3.01 -1.26
CA ALA A 35 15.19 4.39 -1.26
C ALA A 35 14.88 5.10 -2.58
N GLU A 36 15.07 4.42 -3.71
CA GLU A 36 14.77 4.98 -5.03
C GLU A 36 13.26 5.18 -5.25
N MET A 37 12.42 4.23 -4.81
CA MET A 37 10.97 4.38 -4.85
C MET A 37 10.50 5.58 -4.00
N GLU A 38 11.06 5.77 -2.80
CA GLU A 38 10.75 6.93 -1.96
C GLU A 38 11.19 8.23 -2.61
N ARG A 39 12.41 8.26 -3.18
CA ARG A 39 12.92 9.43 -3.91
C ARG A 39 12.00 9.83 -5.07
N LEU A 40 11.57 8.87 -5.89
CA LEU A 40 10.66 9.13 -7.00
C LEU A 40 9.26 9.56 -6.51
N ALA A 41 8.74 8.90 -5.49
CA ALA A 41 7.44 9.24 -4.92
C ALA A 41 7.43 10.66 -4.31
N SER A 42 8.53 11.08 -3.67
CA SER A 42 8.65 12.40 -3.08
C SER A 42 8.61 13.56 -4.07
N MET A 43 8.78 13.26 -5.36
CA MET A 43 8.65 14.24 -6.45
C MET A 43 7.19 14.45 -6.89
N LEU A 44 6.27 13.60 -6.44
CA LEU A 44 4.86 13.70 -6.80
C LEU A 44 4.13 14.67 -5.85
N PRO A 45 3.23 15.51 -6.37
CA PRO A 45 2.57 16.54 -5.56
C PRO A 45 1.76 15.97 -4.39
N GLU A 46 1.15 14.81 -4.56
CA GLU A 46 0.34 14.16 -3.54
C GLU A 46 1.15 13.44 -2.44
N TYR A 47 2.47 13.36 -2.57
CA TYR A 47 3.32 12.64 -1.59
C TYR A 47 3.07 13.08 -0.13
N PRO A 48 3.02 14.37 0.20
CA PRO A 48 2.83 14.80 1.59
C PRO A 48 1.53 14.26 2.20
N VAL A 49 0.41 14.42 1.49
CA VAL A 49 -0.90 13.99 1.99
C VAL A 49 -1.04 12.47 2.09
N VAL A 50 -0.35 11.73 1.22
CA VAL A 50 -0.31 10.26 1.29
C VAL A 50 0.50 9.81 2.50
N MET A 51 1.64 10.47 2.78
CA MET A 51 2.51 10.11 3.91
C MET A 51 1.90 10.43 5.28
N GLU A 52 0.94 11.35 5.35
CA GLU A 52 0.16 11.63 6.56
C GLU A 52 -0.87 10.54 6.90
N MET A 53 -1.17 9.65 5.95
CA MET A 53 -2.15 8.59 6.20
C MET A 53 -1.58 7.53 7.13
N TYR A 54 -2.34 7.18 8.16
CA TYR A 54 -1.91 6.18 9.13
C TYR A 54 -1.58 4.83 8.47
N GLY A 55 -0.52 4.20 8.93
CA GLY A 55 -0.08 2.87 8.47
C GLY A 55 0.61 2.84 7.10
N VAL A 56 0.71 3.97 6.41
CA VAL A 56 1.30 4.05 5.06
C VAL A 56 2.83 4.07 5.13
N GLY A 57 3.43 5.05 5.79
CA GLY A 57 4.88 5.17 5.96
C GLY A 57 5.69 5.11 4.66
N LYS A 58 7.02 5.24 4.80
CA LYS A 58 7.98 5.27 3.68
C LYS A 58 8.03 4.01 2.80
N SER A 59 7.55 2.88 3.30
CA SER A 59 7.53 1.63 2.53
C SER A 59 6.26 1.48 1.70
N PHE A 60 5.09 1.76 2.28
CA PHE A 60 3.81 1.52 1.61
C PHE A 60 3.27 2.76 0.87
N GLY A 61 3.68 3.98 1.24
CA GLY A 61 3.32 5.20 0.53
C GLY A 61 3.73 5.15 -0.94
N PRO A 62 5.03 5.01 -1.23
CA PRO A 62 5.50 4.88 -2.60
C PRO A 62 4.86 3.72 -3.37
N GLN A 63 4.62 2.57 -2.71
CA GLN A 63 3.94 1.43 -3.35
C GLN A 63 2.49 1.75 -3.71
N LEU A 64 1.73 2.40 -2.81
CA LEU A 64 0.36 2.83 -3.09
C LEU A 64 0.31 3.81 -4.24
N MET A 65 1.21 4.81 -4.23
CA MET A 65 1.27 5.83 -5.28
C MET A 65 1.64 5.22 -6.63
N ALA A 66 2.63 4.31 -6.67
CA ALA A 66 3.04 3.62 -7.90
C ALA A 66 1.92 2.75 -8.49
N GLU A 67 1.18 2.04 -7.65
CA GLU A 67 0.08 1.16 -8.10
C GLU A 67 -1.17 1.94 -8.51
N ILE A 68 -1.51 2.98 -7.78
CA ILE A 68 -2.70 3.79 -8.04
C ILE A 68 -2.45 4.75 -9.20
N GLY A 69 -1.24 5.35 -9.27
CA GLY A 69 -0.94 6.45 -10.18
C GLY A 69 -1.81 7.68 -9.89
N ASP A 70 -2.09 8.48 -10.89
CA ASP A 70 -2.94 9.66 -10.72
C ASP A 70 -4.36 9.27 -10.33
N VAL A 71 -4.77 9.70 -9.13
CA VAL A 71 -6.11 9.40 -8.59
C VAL A 71 -7.24 10.00 -9.44
N ARG A 72 -6.97 11.07 -10.20
CA ARG A 72 -7.94 11.76 -11.05
C ARG A 72 -8.39 10.92 -12.24
N ARG A 73 -7.64 9.89 -12.62
CA ARG A 73 -8.05 8.91 -13.64
C ARG A 73 -9.27 8.08 -13.26
N PHE A 74 -9.61 8.06 -11.98
CA PHE A 74 -10.79 7.37 -11.48
C PHE A 74 -11.93 8.34 -11.29
N GLU A 75 -13.03 8.17 -12.04
CA GLU A 75 -14.22 9.02 -11.90
C GLU A 75 -14.80 9.00 -10.49
N ARG A 76 -14.76 7.85 -9.84
CA ARG A 76 -15.35 7.59 -8.53
C ARG A 76 -14.43 6.73 -7.67
N LYS A 77 -14.56 6.88 -6.34
CA LYS A 77 -13.87 6.03 -5.36
C LYS A 77 -14.14 4.54 -5.56
N GLN A 78 -15.34 4.16 -6.08
CA GLN A 78 -15.69 2.77 -6.39
C GLN A 78 -14.85 2.21 -7.55
N SER A 79 -14.48 3.04 -8.51
CA SER A 79 -13.61 2.64 -9.62
C SER A 79 -12.21 2.27 -9.12
N LEU A 80 -11.68 3.00 -8.12
CA LEU A 80 -10.42 2.66 -7.46
C LEU A 80 -10.53 1.35 -6.66
N VAL A 81 -11.66 1.10 -5.99
CA VAL A 81 -11.92 -0.17 -5.28
C VAL A 81 -11.96 -1.35 -6.25
N ALA A 82 -12.63 -1.19 -7.40
CA ALA A 82 -12.67 -2.20 -8.46
C ALA A 82 -11.27 -2.44 -9.07
N PHE A 83 -10.48 -1.36 -9.24
CA PHE A 83 -9.10 -1.46 -9.69
C PHE A 83 -8.21 -2.26 -8.71
N ALA A 84 -8.47 -2.17 -7.40
CA ALA A 84 -7.81 -3.04 -6.41
C ALA A 84 -8.37 -4.47 -6.40
N GLY A 85 -9.51 -4.73 -7.04
CA GLY A 85 -10.20 -6.02 -7.08
C GLY A 85 -10.73 -6.48 -5.72
N ILE A 86 -11.12 -5.52 -4.87
CA ILE A 86 -11.73 -5.76 -3.56
C ILE A 86 -13.23 -5.42 -3.52
N ASP A 87 -13.79 -5.06 -4.66
CA ASP A 87 -15.22 -4.90 -4.88
C ASP A 87 -15.94 -6.26 -4.78
N PRO A 88 -17.20 -6.29 -4.31
CA PRO A 88 -17.97 -7.53 -4.31
C PRO A 88 -18.29 -7.97 -5.75
N MET A 89 -18.19 -9.26 -6.00
CA MET A 89 -18.64 -9.81 -7.29
C MET A 89 -20.14 -9.58 -7.47
N PRO A 90 -20.60 -9.13 -8.66
CA PRO A 90 -22.02 -9.04 -8.92
C PRO A 90 -22.66 -10.44 -8.89
N ASN A 91 -23.71 -10.59 -8.11
CA ASN A 91 -24.55 -11.79 -8.12
C ASN A 91 -25.47 -11.75 -9.36
N GLN A 92 -24.99 -12.25 -10.48
CA GLN A 92 -25.79 -12.35 -11.71
C GLN A 92 -26.11 -13.81 -12.04
N SER A 93 -26.71 -14.54 -11.14
CA SER A 93 -27.38 -15.79 -11.52
C SER A 93 -28.65 -15.93 -10.70
N GLY A 94 -29.76 -15.74 -11.39
CA GLY A 94 -31.12 -16.10 -11.05
C GLY A 94 -31.44 -16.41 -9.58
N ASP A 95 -32.54 -15.99 -9.10
CA ASP A 95 -33.36 -16.40 -7.91
C ASP A 95 -32.69 -16.94 -6.64
N LYS A 96 -31.36 -17.04 -6.52
CA LYS A 96 -30.65 -17.44 -5.29
C LYS A 96 -29.90 -16.25 -4.68
N ASN A 97 -30.47 -15.67 -3.65
CA ASN A 97 -29.79 -14.72 -2.76
C ASN A 97 -28.59 -15.40 -2.07
N VAL A 98 -27.41 -15.31 -2.69
CA VAL A 98 -26.16 -15.79 -2.07
C VAL A 98 -25.78 -14.80 -0.97
N ARG A 99 -25.80 -15.23 0.29
CA ARG A 99 -25.52 -14.43 1.49
C ARG A 99 -24.05 -13.94 1.62
N SER A 100 -23.16 -14.33 0.73
CA SER A 100 -21.74 -13.99 0.79
C SER A 100 -21.18 -13.71 -0.59
N ASN A 101 -20.82 -12.47 -0.85
CA ASN A 101 -20.14 -12.06 -2.07
C ASN A 101 -18.63 -12.17 -1.88
N LYS A 102 -17.97 -12.97 -2.72
CA LYS A 102 -16.51 -12.98 -2.83
C LYS A 102 -16.05 -11.68 -3.49
N SER A 103 -14.85 -11.20 -3.14
CA SER A 103 -14.22 -10.08 -3.86
C SER A 103 -13.89 -10.48 -5.29
N SER A 104 -13.99 -9.53 -6.24
CA SER A 104 -13.83 -9.79 -7.68
C SER A 104 -12.45 -10.31 -8.05
N LYS A 105 -11.41 -9.86 -7.34
CA LYS A 105 -9.98 -10.13 -7.60
C LYS A 105 -9.53 -9.81 -9.04
N ARG A 106 -10.35 -9.10 -9.81
CA ARG A 106 -10.06 -8.74 -11.22
C ARG A 106 -9.06 -7.60 -11.36
N GLY A 107 -8.78 -6.87 -10.27
CA GLY A 107 -7.87 -5.73 -10.26
C GLY A 107 -6.43 -6.10 -9.87
N SER A 108 -5.60 -5.07 -9.57
CA SER A 108 -4.19 -5.22 -9.21
C SER A 108 -4.00 -6.12 -7.98
N PRO A 109 -3.29 -7.25 -8.09
CA PRO A 109 -2.93 -8.07 -6.94
C PRO A 109 -1.89 -7.37 -6.05
N TYR A 110 -1.06 -6.50 -6.61
CA TYR A 110 -0.02 -5.77 -5.89
C TYR A 110 -0.64 -4.70 -5.00
N LEU A 111 -1.56 -3.89 -5.54
CA LEU A 111 -2.32 -2.93 -4.73
C LEU A 111 -3.08 -3.62 -3.60
N ARG A 112 -3.75 -4.72 -3.90
CA ARG A 112 -4.47 -5.51 -2.88
C ARG A 112 -3.53 -6.03 -1.78
N LYS A 113 -2.34 -6.54 -2.14
CA LYS A 113 -1.31 -6.97 -1.18
C LYS A 113 -0.86 -5.81 -0.30
N THR A 114 -0.55 -4.66 -0.89
CA THR A 114 -0.12 -3.46 -0.15
C THR A 114 -1.21 -3.00 0.83
N LEU A 115 -2.48 -2.98 0.40
CA LEU A 115 -3.61 -2.66 1.29
C LEU A 115 -3.72 -3.61 2.48
N PHE A 116 -3.55 -4.92 2.26
CA PHE A 116 -3.58 -5.90 3.36
C PHE A 116 -2.41 -5.71 4.32
N ASN A 117 -1.23 -5.33 3.82
CA ASN A 117 -0.08 -5.01 4.68
C ASN A 117 -0.36 -3.76 5.53
N VAL A 118 -0.94 -2.71 4.94
CA VAL A 118 -1.37 -1.50 5.66
C VAL A 118 -2.41 -1.87 6.73
N MET A 119 -3.42 -2.67 6.40
CA MET A 119 -4.40 -3.15 7.40
C MET A 119 -3.75 -4.00 8.49
N GLY A 120 -2.67 -4.72 8.18
CA GLY A 120 -1.86 -5.44 9.19
C GLY A 120 -1.23 -4.50 10.22
N ILE A 121 -0.78 -3.30 9.80
CA ILE A 121 -0.29 -2.26 10.72
C ILE A 121 -1.42 -1.75 11.62
N TYR A 122 -2.61 -1.52 11.07
CA TYR A 122 -3.78 -1.13 11.86
C TYR A 122 -4.11 -2.15 12.95
N LEU A 123 -4.04 -3.44 12.62
CA LEU A 123 -4.26 -4.51 13.61
C LEU A 123 -3.18 -4.56 14.68
N LYS A 124 -1.91 -4.37 14.29
CA LYS A 124 -0.77 -4.42 15.19
C LYS A 124 -0.72 -3.24 16.16
N CYS A 125 -0.98 -2.04 15.64
CA CYS A 125 -0.84 -0.79 16.42
C CYS A 125 -2.13 -0.35 17.09
N SER A 126 -3.29 -0.83 16.64
CA SER A 126 -4.63 -0.56 17.24
C SER A 126 -4.90 0.93 17.51
N PRO A 127 -4.77 1.83 16.51
CA PRO A 127 -4.94 3.28 16.73
C PRO A 127 -6.41 3.62 16.96
N GLN A 128 -6.78 3.86 18.23
CA GLN A 128 -8.18 3.99 18.69
C GLN A 128 -8.91 5.19 18.03
N ASP A 129 -8.19 6.27 17.75
CA ASP A 129 -8.76 7.51 17.18
C ASP A 129 -8.84 7.50 15.65
N GLU A 130 -8.35 6.42 15.00
CA GLU A 130 -8.30 6.34 13.55
C GLU A 130 -9.57 5.68 12.97
N PRO A 131 -10.34 6.40 12.10
CA PRO A 131 -11.64 5.92 11.63
C PRO A 131 -11.61 4.61 10.82
N VAL A 132 -10.48 4.27 10.18
CA VAL A 132 -10.33 2.99 9.46
C VAL A 132 -10.17 1.85 10.47
N TYR A 133 -9.39 2.08 11.54
CA TYR A 133 -9.23 1.11 12.61
C TYR A 133 -10.54 0.87 13.35
N GLN A 134 -11.23 1.92 13.76
CA GLN A 134 -12.55 1.81 14.41
C GLN A 134 -13.54 0.97 13.58
N PHE A 135 -13.53 1.17 12.26
CA PHE A 135 -14.36 0.38 11.36
C PHE A 135 -13.89 -1.08 11.28
N LEU A 136 -12.57 -1.31 11.18
CA LEU A 136 -11.97 -2.64 11.14
C LEU A 136 -12.30 -3.43 12.42
N ASP A 137 -12.07 -2.80 13.58
CA ASP A 137 -12.27 -3.42 14.87
C ASP A 137 -13.75 -3.72 15.14
N ARG A 138 -14.66 -2.81 14.78
CA ARG A 138 -16.09 -3.08 14.82
C ARG A 138 -16.46 -4.32 13.98
N LYS A 139 -15.94 -4.44 12.74
CA LYS A 139 -16.22 -5.61 11.89
C LYS A 139 -15.64 -6.90 12.45
N ARG A 140 -14.49 -6.81 13.09
CA ARG A 140 -13.88 -7.93 13.82
C ARG A 140 -14.73 -8.34 15.03
N SER A 141 -15.19 -7.38 15.83
CA SER A 141 -16.05 -7.60 16.99
C SER A 141 -17.43 -8.14 16.63
N GLU A 142 -17.94 -7.85 15.41
CA GLU A 142 -19.13 -8.48 14.85
C GLU A 142 -18.93 -9.97 14.50
N GLY A 143 -17.76 -10.56 14.78
CA GLY A 143 -17.43 -11.95 14.47
C GLY A 143 -17.21 -12.24 12.98
N LYS A 144 -16.93 -11.22 12.15
CA LYS A 144 -16.65 -11.44 10.73
C LYS A 144 -15.31 -12.17 10.54
N PRO A 145 -15.20 -13.08 9.54
CA PRO A 145 -13.96 -13.75 9.21
C PRO A 145 -12.83 -12.76 8.83
N PHE A 146 -11.57 -13.14 9.09
CA PHE A 146 -10.38 -12.32 8.86
C PHE A 146 -10.37 -11.60 7.49
N TYR A 147 -10.52 -12.33 6.41
CA TYR A 147 -10.50 -11.73 5.08
C TYR A 147 -11.68 -10.78 4.80
N VAL A 148 -12.81 -10.97 5.48
CA VAL A 148 -13.99 -10.12 5.31
C VAL A 148 -13.75 -8.75 5.94
N TYR A 149 -13.31 -8.68 7.20
CA TYR A 149 -13.06 -7.40 7.84
C TYR A 149 -11.82 -6.69 7.27
N MET A 150 -10.78 -7.42 6.86
CA MET A 150 -9.60 -6.86 6.18
C MET A 150 -9.97 -6.22 4.83
N THR A 151 -10.76 -6.90 4.01
CA THR A 151 -11.23 -6.38 2.73
C THR A 151 -12.14 -5.16 2.91
N ALA A 152 -13.04 -5.21 3.88
CA ALA A 152 -13.93 -4.09 4.18
C ALA A 152 -13.18 -2.85 4.68
N ALA A 153 -12.16 -3.04 5.54
CA ALA A 153 -11.30 -1.97 6.01
C ALA A 153 -10.42 -1.39 4.87
N SER A 154 -9.87 -2.25 4.01
CA SER A 154 -9.14 -1.82 2.81
C SER A 154 -9.99 -0.96 1.88
N ASN A 155 -11.26 -1.33 1.69
CA ASN A 155 -12.21 -0.53 0.92
C ASN A 155 -12.42 0.86 1.56
N LYS A 156 -12.66 0.90 2.89
CA LYS A 156 -12.78 2.18 3.61
C LYS A 156 -11.51 3.02 3.52
N PHE A 157 -10.34 2.39 3.59
CA PHE A 157 -9.05 3.07 3.42
C PHE A 157 -8.93 3.69 2.01
N LEU A 158 -9.23 2.95 0.95
CA LEU A 158 -9.19 3.47 -0.42
C LEU A 158 -10.18 4.63 -0.63
N HIS A 159 -11.36 4.59 -0.01
CA HIS A 159 -12.29 5.73 -0.08
C HIS A 159 -11.70 6.98 0.56
N ARG A 160 -10.98 6.84 1.67
CA ARG A 160 -10.29 7.98 2.33
C ARG A 160 -9.09 8.45 1.53
N TYR A 161 -8.29 7.51 0.99
CA TYR A 161 -7.18 7.82 0.10
C TYR A 161 -7.66 8.64 -1.09
N TYR A 162 -8.68 8.16 -1.79
CA TYR A 162 -9.27 8.84 -2.95
C TYR A 162 -9.72 10.27 -2.61
N ALA A 163 -10.47 10.44 -1.53
CA ALA A 163 -10.95 11.76 -1.12
C ALA A 163 -9.80 12.70 -0.76
N LYS A 164 -8.91 12.28 0.17
CA LYS A 164 -7.80 13.11 0.65
C LYS A 164 -6.87 13.56 -0.49
N VAL A 165 -6.47 12.62 -1.36
CA VAL A 165 -5.54 12.92 -2.45
C VAL A 165 -6.20 13.81 -3.50
N ARG A 166 -7.46 13.53 -3.87
CA ARG A 166 -8.18 14.34 -4.83
C ARG A 166 -8.42 15.76 -4.35
N ASP A 167 -8.87 15.91 -3.10
CA ASP A 167 -9.11 17.22 -2.49
C ASP A 167 -7.80 18.02 -2.39
N TYR A 168 -6.70 17.37 -2.01
CA TYR A 168 -5.39 17.99 -1.93
C TYR A 168 -4.89 18.47 -3.32
N LEU A 169 -4.99 17.62 -4.34
CA LEU A 169 -4.58 18.00 -5.70
C LEU A 169 -5.43 19.16 -6.25
N ALA A 170 -6.74 19.20 -5.94
CA ALA A 170 -7.59 20.31 -6.31
C ALA A 170 -7.13 21.63 -5.66
N THR A 171 -6.72 21.60 -4.39
CA THR A 171 -6.17 22.82 -3.73
C THR A 171 -4.88 23.32 -4.37
N LEU A 172 -4.07 22.44 -4.96
CA LEU A 172 -2.86 22.85 -5.67
C LEU A 172 -3.15 23.48 -7.03
N GLU A 173 -4.22 23.04 -7.71
CA GLU A 173 -4.67 23.61 -8.98
C GLU A 173 -5.29 25.00 -8.81
N ASP A 174 -5.93 25.27 -7.66
CA ASP A 174 -6.54 26.56 -7.31
C ASP A 174 -5.50 27.60 -6.82
N LEU A 175 -4.26 27.21 -6.55
CA LEU A 175 -3.21 28.14 -6.17
C LEU A 175 -2.72 28.92 -7.40
N PRO A 176 -2.57 30.27 -7.29
CA PRO A 176 -2.00 31.07 -8.39
C PRO A 176 -0.60 30.55 -8.71
N PRO A 177 -0.16 30.61 -9.99
CA PRO A 177 1.18 30.21 -10.36
C PRO A 177 2.20 31.01 -9.56
N VAL A 178 3.19 30.30 -8.98
CA VAL A 178 4.27 30.95 -8.24
C VAL A 178 5.10 31.73 -9.26
N ASP A 179 5.06 33.07 -9.15
CA ASP A 179 5.93 33.96 -9.94
C ASP A 179 7.40 33.63 -9.61
N MET A 180 8.05 32.91 -10.50
CA MET A 180 9.49 32.55 -10.40
C MET A 180 10.43 33.74 -10.60
N ASP A 181 9.90 34.95 -10.85
CA ASP A 181 10.69 36.14 -11.20
C ASP A 181 11.07 37.05 -10.02
N SER A 182 10.82 36.64 -8.78
CA SER A 182 11.16 37.49 -7.62
C SER A 182 12.47 37.10 -6.87
N THR A 183 13.36 36.36 -7.53
CA THR A 183 14.72 36.22 -7.00
C THR A 183 15.60 37.31 -7.61
N GLY A 184 15.41 38.54 -7.12
CA GLY A 184 16.30 39.64 -7.42
C GLY A 184 17.72 39.30 -6.98
N LEU A 185 18.61 39.11 -7.95
CA LEU A 185 20.04 39.23 -7.76
C LEU A 185 20.34 40.63 -7.26
N GLN A 186 20.54 40.79 -5.96
CA GLN A 186 21.26 41.95 -5.44
C GLN A 186 22.73 41.77 -5.84
N THR A 187 23.11 42.43 -6.89
CA THR A 187 24.51 42.68 -7.22
C THR A 187 25.09 43.56 -6.12
N LEU A 188 26.06 43.02 -5.39
CA LEU A 188 26.91 43.78 -4.51
C LEU A 188 27.96 44.47 -5.40
N ASP A 189 27.86 45.81 -5.47
CA ASP A 189 28.96 46.68 -5.84
C ASP A 189 29.95 46.89 -4.70
#